data_ba715444899c8172293e5494efdd1abb
#
_entry.id   ba715444899c8172293e5494efdd1abb
#
_cell.length_a   1.000
_cell.length_b   1.000
_cell.length_c   1.000
_cell.angle_alpha   90.00
_cell.angle_beta   90.00
_cell.angle_gamma   90.00
#
_symmetry.space_group_name_H-M   'P 1'
#
loop_
_entity.id
_entity.type
_entity.pdbx_description
1 polymer ?
#
loop_
_entity_poly.entity_id
_entity_poly.type
_entity_poly.pdbx_seq_one_letter_code
_entity_poly.pdbx_strand_id
1 'polypeptide(L)'
;MSDHRGSGHGRRPAQDPTGPVTPRADGVAPAQAQAATALRTLGQSGVIRVATADVGAARERVRQGKMFRLAIVLTPIAVWLGVRALVLHRGPFAFPHFPAGLTPYLPAIVLIVLLGAMIVLPLLGAGRSPHVLYRPNEIDVSFDDVRGAPVLVDEVVKTLNLFLAHRTFAEHMGGSARRAILFEGPPGTGKTYMAKAMAAEAGVPFLFVSSSAFQSMFYGQTNRKIRSYFKALRKYARREGGAIGFIEEIDAIGGSRGGMGVGRHHDGIAGVVNELLIQLQSFDQPPASTRLAGALVDLVNAWLPPTRHLRKPAPRPANILVIGATNRAADLDPALVRPGRFDRSIYFDLPSRSGRREIIDYYLDKKAHETELDDPSRRDALAAMTFGYSPVMLEHLLDEALVWALRRDATQLSWGDLQQAKMTEEIGLAQPVEYAEAERRTIATHEAGHATVAWLVGKGRKLEVLSIVKRKDALGLLAHSAEEERFTTTRSEIEALVQIAFGGMVAEELFFGETSSGVASDLQAATVAACQMVGALGMGSTLISSAALDMPGNIVAKVTSVDTGREEVDGLLQDAKAAVRAMLEANRAVIEALRDALLERDELVGAEILDVISTAQPAALDLSN
;
A
#
# COMPACT_ATOMS: atom_id res chain seq x y z
N MET A 1 16.98 71.00 -13.53
CA MET A 1 17.64 71.42 -12.29
C MET A 1 18.28 70.14 -11.78
N SER A 2 19.46 69.98 -12.09
CA SER A 2 20.73 70.16 -11.33
C SER A 2 20.82 69.15 -10.18
N ASP A 3 21.83 68.45 -9.92
CA ASP A 3 23.20 68.32 -10.42
C ASP A 3 23.93 67.24 -9.62
N HIS A 4 24.76 66.52 -10.29
CA HIS A 4 26.17 66.26 -10.06
C HIS A 4 26.66 65.27 -8.99
N ARG A 5 27.46 64.38 -9.53
CA ARG A 5 28.88 63.99 -9.23
C ARG A 5 29.03 62.86 -8.18
N GLY A 6 29.87 61.91 -8.40
CA GLY A 6 30.96 61.62 -9.31
C GLY A 6 31.79 60.46 -8.81
N SER A 7 32.28 59.71 -9.76
CA SER A 7 33.60 59.07 -9.87
C SER A 7 34.16 58.13 -8.79
N GLY A 8 34.62 56.98 -9.23
CA GLY A 8 35.58 56.14 -8.55
C GLY A 8 35.93 54.85 -9.34
N HIS A 9 36.81 54.98 -10.33
CA HIS A 9 37.41 53.86 -11.06
C HIS A 9 38.30 53.01 -10.15
N GLY A 10 38.12 51.69 -10.20
CA GLY A 10 39.05 50.70 -9.68
C GLY A 10 39.04 49.46 -10.55
N ARG A 11 39.80 49.48 -11.67
CA ARG A 11 40.11 48.29 -12.47
C ARG A 11 40.95 47.34 -11.64
N ARG A 12 40.55 46.06 -11.50
CA ARG A 12 41.40 44.91 -11.17
C ARG A 12 41.53 44.02 -12.39
N PRO A 13 42.69 43.39 -12.60
CA PRO A 13 43.03 42.72 -13.84
C PRO A 13 42.36 41.35 -13.97
N ALA A 14 42.17 40.97 -15.26
CA ALA A 14 41.71 39.65 -15.67
C ALA A 14 42.68 38.56 -15.20
N GLN A 15 42.16 37.54 -14.52
CA GLN A 15 42.85 36.28 -14.30
C GLN A 15 42.31 35.25 -15.31
N ASP A 16 43.24 34.62 -16.00
CA ASP A 16 43.11 33.55 -16.97
C ASP A 16 42.44 32.30 -16.34
N PRO A 17 41.46 31.65 -16.98
CA PRO A 17 40.86 30.40 -16.48
C PRO A 17 41.47 29.20 -17.23
N THR A 18 42.70 28.78 -16.92
CA THR A 18 43.21 27.46 -17.33
C THR A 18 43.84 26.75 -16.15
N GLY A 19 42.94 26.17 -15.31
CA GLY A 19 43.28 25.15 -14.34
C GLY A 19 42.41 23.91 -14.58
N PRO A 20 42.93 22.69 -14.41
CA PRO A 20 42.16 21.48 -14.67
C PRO A 20 40.97 21.41 -13.72
N VAL A 21 39.77 21.33 -14.29
CA VAL A 21 38.51 21.07 -13.57
C VAL A 21 38.58 19.64 -13.05
N THR A 22 38.92 19.47 -11.79
CA THR A 22 38.65 18.24 -11.07
C THR A 22 37.13 18.12 -10.96
N PRO A 23 36.52 16.97 -11.33
CA PRO A 23 35.12 16.76 -11.10
C PRO A 23 34.89 16.74 -9.57
N ARG A 24 34.15 17.74 -9.08
CA ARG A 24 33.54 17.66 -7.75
C ARG A 24 32.62 16.45 -7.75
N ALA A 25 33.07 15.42 -7.09
CA ALA A 25 32.20 14.37 -6.59
C ALA A 25 31.31 14.96 -5.47
N ASP A 26 30.31 15.73 -5.88
CA ASP A 26 29.16 15.99 -5.00
C ASP A 26 28.36 14.68 -4.98
N GLY A 27 28.90 13.70 -4.25
CA GLY A 27 28.19 12.50 -3.88
C GLY A 27 26.98 12.92 -3.05
N VAL A 28 25.81 12.74 -3.61
CA VAL A 28 24.58 12.61 -2.83
C VAL A 28 24.91 11.56 -1.78
N ALA A 29 25.08 12.00 -0.53
CA ALA A 29 25.28 11.07 0.58
C ALA A 29 24.13 10.06 0.50
N PRO A 30 24.41 8.76 0.46
CA PRO A 30 23.37 7.78 0.21
C PRO A 30 22.25 7.99 1.24
N ALA A 31 21.01 8.00 0.76
CA ALA A 31 19.81 8.22 1.57
C ALA A 31 19.75 7.29 2.79
N GLN A 32 20.45 6.15 2.73
CA GLN A 32 20.71 5.25 3.85
C GLN A 32 21.52 5.89 4.98
N ALA A 33 22.52 6.71 4.66
CA ALA A 33 23.28 7.43 5.69
C ALA A 33 22.42 8.46 6.41
N GLN A 34 21.44 9.05 5.73
CA GLN A 34 20.48 9.97 6.34
C GLN A 34 19.43 9.23 7.18
N ALA A 35 18.92 8.09 6.73
CA ALA A 35 18.00 7.25 7.50
C ALA A 35 18.70 6.64 8.73
N ALA A 36 19.92 6.10 8.57
CA ALA A 36 20.73 5.60 9.67
C ALA A 36 21.14 6.72 10.66
N THR A 37 21.34 7.94 10.17
CA THR A 37 21.58 9.13 11.02
C THR A 37 20.31 9.54 11.75
N ALA A 38 19.14 9.48 11.09
CA ALA A 38 17.85 9.72 11.73
C ALA A 38 17.55 8.68 12.81
N LEU A 39 17.83 7.40 12.57
CA LEU A 39 17.69 6.33 13.56
C LEU A 39 18.71 6.46 14.71
N ARG A 40 19.96 6.84 14.43
CA ARG A 40 20.97 7.15 15.47
C ARG A 40 20.61 8.38 16.29
N THR A 41 19.99 9.39 15.69
CA THR A 41 19.48 10.57 16.41
C THR A 41 18.24 10.22 17.24
N LEU A 42 17.47 9.18 16.90
CA LEU A 42 16.42 8.62 17.76
C LEU A 42 16.96 8.25 19.16
N GLY A 43 18.10 7.57 19.25
CA GLY A 43 18.73 7.20 20.50
C GLY A 43 19.46 8.34 21.23
N GLN A 44 19.81 9.43 20.54
CA GLN A 44 20.68 10.50 21.05
C GLN A 44 19.96 11.79 21.41
N SER A 45 18.74 12.05 20.89
CA SER A 45 17.99 13.23 21.29
C SER A 45 17.54 13.13 22.76
N GLY A 46 17.85 14.16 23.54
CA GLY A 46 17.44 14.23 24.95
C GLY A 46 15.93 14.05 25.16
N VAL A 47 15.14 14.44 24.16
CA VAL A 47 13.68 14.32 24.12
C VAL A 47 13.25 12.84 24.09
N ILE A 48 13.96 11.96 23.36
CA ILE A 48 13.63 10.54 23.27
C ILE A 48 14.03 9.77 24.52
N ARG A 49 15.18 10.10 25.13
CA ARG A 49 15.55 9.51 26.42
C ARG A 49 14.52 9.80 27.51
N VAL A 50 13.94 11.01 27.51
CA VAL A 50 12.85 11.39 28.43
C VAL A 50 11.55 10.65 28.05
N ALA A 51 11.24 10.50 26.77
CA ALA A 51 10.02 9.86 26.29
C ALA A 51 10.01 8.33 26.51
N THR A 52 11.14 7.65 26.29
CA THR A 52 11.29 6.22 26.60
C THR A 52 11.27 5.97 28.10
N ALA A 53 11.80 6.89 28.89
CA ALA A 53 11.69 6.87 30.34
C ALA A 53 10.23 7.03 30.81
N ASP A 54 9.41 7.82 30.13
CA ASP A 54 7.98 7.99 30.45
C ASP A 54 7.16 6.73 30.21
N VAL A 55 7.39 6.01 29.11
CA VAL A 55 6.74 4.73 28.82
C VAL A 55 7.19 3.65 29.82
N GLY A 56 8.48 3.57 30.12
CA GLY A 56 9.04 2.69 31.15
C GLY A 56 8.48 2.97 32.53
N ALA A 57 8.45 4.23 32.96
CA ALA A 57 7.90 4.67 34.25
C ALA A 57 6.37 4.42 34.34
N ALA A 58 5.64 4.48 33.22
CA ALA A 58 4.23 4.17 33.19
C ALA A 58 3.98 2.66 33.38
N ARG A 59 4.81 1.80 32.78
CA ARG A 59 4.76 0.32 32.96
C ARG A 59 5.03 -0.07 34.40
N GLU A 60 6.07 0.47 35.00
CA GLU A 60 6.46 0.17 36.38
C GLU A 60 5.37 0.59 37.36
N ARG A 61 4.80 1.79 37.24
CA ARG A 61 3.66 2.24 38.08
C ARG A 61 2.44 1.32 37.95
N VAL A 62 2.14 0.79 36.76
CA VAL A 62 1.03 -0.15 36.57
C VAL A 62 1.34 -1.51 37.19
N ARG A 63 2.60 -1.98 37.08
CA ARG A 63 3.08 -3.22 37.70
C ARG A 63 2.96 -3.16 39.22
N GLN A 64 3.46 -2.10 39.83
CA GLN A 64 3.34 -1.85 41.26
C GLN A 64 1.87 -1.76 41.71
N GLY A 65 1.02 -1.07 40.93
CA GLY A 65 -0.41 -0.99 41.22
C GLY A 65 -1.17 -2.32 41.07
N LYS A 66 -0.67 -3.27 40.25
CA LYS A 66 -1.22 -4.64 40.18
C LYS A 66 -0.83 -5.45 41.40
N MET A 67 0.44 -5.40 41.79
CA MET A 67 0.95 -6.08 42.98
C MET A 67 0.22 -5.60 44.24
N PHE A 68 0.05 -4.27 44.39
CA PHE A 68 -0.69 -3.70 45.50
C PHE A 68 -2.17 -4.13 45.55
N ARG A 69 -2.87 -4.16 44.39
CA ARG A 69 -4.25 -4.64 44.32
C ARG A 69 -4.36 -6.14 44.63
N LEU A 70 -3.41 -6.93 44.17
CA LEU A 70 -3.35 -8.36 44.49
C LEU A 70 -3.17 -8.55 46.00
N ALA A 71 -2.28 -7.82 46.62
CA ALA A 71 -2.07 -7.82 48.06
C ALA A 71 -3.35 -7.42 48.82
N ILE A 72 -4.03 -6.34 48.43
CA ILE A 72 -5.31 -5.91 49.05
C ILE A 72 -6.40 -6.99 48.98
N VAL A 73 -6.45 -7.76 47.90
CA VAL A 73 -7.47 -8.84 47.75
C VAL A 73 -7.05 -10.10 48.48
N LEU A 74 -5.78 -10.48 48.45
CA LEU A 74 -5.31 -11.72 49.09
C LEU A 74 -5.16 -11.59 50.59
N THR A 75 -4.79 -10.44 51.13
CA THR A 75 -4.59 -10.25 52.56
C THR A 75 -5.87 -10.50 53.39
N PRO A 76 -7.06 -9.95 53.05
CA PRO A 76 -8.31 -10.28 53.78
C PRO A 76 -8.66 -11.75 53.68
N ILE A 77 -8.44 -12.38 52.52
CA ILE A 77 -8.71 -13.82 52.33
C ILE A 77 -7.77 -14.65 53.21
N ALA A 78 -6.48 -14.31 53.21
CA ALA A 78 -5.47 -14.99 54.04
C ALA A 78 -5.74 -14.80 55.54
N VAL A 79 -6.12 -13.60 55.96
CA VAL A 79 -6.50 -13.29 57.35
C VAL A 79 -7.77 -14.11 57.72
N TRP A 80 -8.79 -14.11 56.86
CA TRP A 80 -10.02 -14.87 57.10
C TRP A 80 -9.75 -16.38 57.22
N LEU A 81 -8.94 -16.93 56.30
CA LEU A 81 -8.55 -18.35 56.36
C LEU A 81 -7.71 -18.66 57.60
N GLY A 82 -6.79 -17.76 57.98
CA GLY A 82 -5.98 -17.89 59.19
C GLY A 82 -6.83 -17.88 60.47
N VAL A 83 -7.78 -16.94 60.61
CA VAL A 83 -8.69 -16.87 61.72
C VAL A 83 -9.58 -18.13 61.77
N ARG A 84 -10.07 -18.59 60.65
CA ARG A 84 -10.89 -19.78 60.56
C ARG A 84 -10.14 -21.06 60.93
N ALA A 85 -8.87 -21.20 60.51
CA ALA A 85 -8.04 -22.35 60.82
C ALA A 85 -7.50 -22.35 62.25
N LEU A 86 -6.96 -21.19 62.71
CA LEU A 86 -6.23 -21.10 63.98
C LEU A 86 -7.12 -20.78 65.15
N VAL A 87 -8.18 -19.96 64.95
CA VAL A 87 -9.07 -19.54 66.05
C VAL A 87 -10.34 -20.37 66.12
N LEU A 88 -10.96 -20.65 64.94
CA LEU A 88 -12.23 -21.37 64.90
C LEU A 88 -12.05 -22.87 64.70
N HIS A 89 -10.85 -23.38 64.50
CA HIS A 89 -10.53 -24.80 64.24
C HIS A 89 -11.44 -25.48 63.22
N ARG A 90 -11.86 -24.71 62.19
CA ARG A 90 -12.75 -25.17 61.11
C ARG A 90 -11.97 -25.36 59.82
N GLY A 91 -12.35 -26.37 59.02
CA GLY A 91 -11.74 -26.61 57.71
C GLY A 91 -11.89 -25.41 56.75
N PRO A 92 -11.00 -25.28 55.71
CA PRO A 92 -10.94 -24.12 54.83
C PRO A 92 -12.20 -23.87 54.02
N PHE A 93 -12.96 -24.91 53.72
CA PHE A 93 -14.19 -24.81 52.91
C PHE A 93 -15.38 -25.44 53.65
N ALA A 94 -16.51 -24.73 53.70
CA ALA A 94 -17.82 -25.28 54.04
C ALA A 94 -18.66 -25.25 52.76
N PHE A 95 -19.10 -26.40 52.30
CA PHE A 95 -20.07 -26.46 51.22
C PHE A 95 -21.42 -25.92 51.71
N PRO A 96 -22.11 -25.09 50.93
CA PRO A 96 -23.42 -24.61 51.28
C PRO A 96 -24.39 -25.80 51.36
N HIS A 97 -25.07 -25.95 52.50
CA HIS A 97 -26.14 -26.94 52.64
C HIS A 97 -27.38 -26.35 51.96
N PHE A 98 -27.85 -26.99 50.92
CA PHE A 98 -29.09 -26.60 50.27
C PHE A 98 -30.27 -27.06 51.16
N PRO A 99 -31.29 -26.21 51.37
CA PRO A 99 -32.48 -26.58 52.05
C PRO A 99 -33.13 -27.82 51.41
N ALA A 100 -33.58 -28.80 52.20
CA ALA A 100 -34.14 -30.07 51.72
C ALA A 100 -35.29 -29.87 50.73
N GLY A 101 -36.07 -28.80 50.85
CA GLY A 101 -37.16 -28.45 49.95
C GLY A 101 -36.74 -28.00 48.53
N LEU A 102 -35.46 -27.62 48.32
CA LEU A 102 -34.94 -27.19 47.01
C LEU A 102 -34.30 -28.32 46.18
N THR A 103 -33.95 -29.43 46.82
CA THR A 103 -33.27 -30.55 46.16
C THR A 103 -34.04 -31.17 44.99
N PRO A 104 -35.39 -31.31 45.01
CA PRO A 104 -36.16 -31.86 43.88
C PRO A 104 -36.13 -30.92 42.64
N TYR A 105 -35.93 -29.62 42.84
CA TYR A 105 -35.94 -28.62 41.77
C TYR A 105 -34.54 -28.31 41.20
N LEU A 106 -33.47 -28.82 41.82
CA LEU A 106 -32.10 -28.62 41.38
C LEU A 106 -31.87 -28.98 39.90
N PRO A 107 -32.35 -30.14 39.38
CA PRO A 107 -32.16 -30.47 37.97
C PRO A 107 -32.85 -29.47 37.03
N ALA A 108 -34.05 -29.00 37.39
CA ALA A 108 -34.76 -28.00 36.57
C ALA A 108 -34.08 -26.64 36.61
N ILE A 109 -33.56 -26.19 37.76
CA ILE A 109 -32.82 -24.95 37.91
C ILE A 109 -31.53 -25.01 37.10
N VAL A 110 -30.78 -26.11 37.15
CA VAL A 110 -29.56 -26.32 36.39
C VAL A 110 -29.86 -26.28 34.89
N LEU A 111 -30.95 -26.93 34.45
CA LEU A 111 -31.36 -26.90 33.04
C LEU A 111 -31.72 -25.48 32.56
N ILE A 112 -32.47 -24.71 33.35
CA ILE A 112 -32.84 -23.32 33.03
C ILE A 112 -31.60 -22.44 32.97
N VAL A 113 -30.64 -22.60 33.90
CA VAL A 113 -29.37 -21.85 33.90
C VAL A 113 -28.52 -22.24 32.69
N LEU A 114 -28.47 -23.53 32.34
CA LEU A 114 -27.76 -24.01 31.14
C LEU A 114 -28.39 -23.46 29.84
N LEU A 115 -29.70 -23.52 29.71
CA LEU A 115 -30.42 -22.94 28.56
C LEU A 115 -30.25 -21.42 28.50
N GLY A 116 -30.34 -20.73 29.62
CA GLY A 116 -30.06 -19.30 29.72
C GLY A 116 -28.63 -18.98 29.36
N ALA A 117 -27.67 -19.75 29.83
CA ALA A 117 -26.25 -19.58 29.47
C ALA A 117 -26.01 -19.84 27.98
N MET A 118 -26.64 -20.84 27.39
CA MET A 118 -26.54 -21.18 25.97
C MET A 118 -27.04 -20.03 25.06
N ILE A 119 -28.04 -19.28 25.51
CA ILE A 119 -28.55 -18.10 24.76
C ILE A 119 -27.72 -16.85 25.07
N VAL A 120 -27.36 -16.64 26.33
CA VAL A 120 -26.70 -15.39 26.78
C VAL A 120 -25.21 -15.35 26.46
N LEU A 121 -24.49 -16.49 26.55
CA LEU A 121 -23.04 -16.52 26.25
C LEU A 121 -22.68 -16.07 24.82
N PRO A 122 -23.36 -16.53 23.75
CA PRO A 122 -23.12 -16.04 22.40
C PRO A 122 -23.43 -14.55 22.25
N LEU A 123 -24.52 -14.07 22.86
CA LEU A 123 -24.90 -12.64 22.87
C LEU A 123 -23.88 -11.75 23.60
N LEU A 124 -23.27 -12.23 24.67
CA LEU A 124 -22.19 -11.53 25.38
C LEU A 124 -20.87 -11.54 24.58
N GLY A 125 -20.67 -12.57 23.74
CA GLY A 125 -19.50 -12.68 22.85
C GLY A 125 -19.60 -11.84 21.58
N ALA A 126 -20.81 -11.61 21.07
CA ALA A 126 -21.07 -11.01 19.75
C ALA A 126 -20.60 -9.54 19.58
N GLY A 127 -20.25 -8.84 20.65
CA GLY A 127 -19.74 -7.47 20.63
C GLY A 127 -18.25 -7.35 20.93
N ARG A 128 -17.50 -8.45 20.96
CA ARG A 128 -16.04 -8.39 21.22
C ARG A 128 -15.30 -7.83 20.01
N SER A 129 -14.25 -7.07 20.28
CA SER A 129 -13.38 -6.53 19.25
C SER A 129 -12.63 -7.66 18.52
N PRO A 130 -12.65 -7.69 17.19
CA PRO A 130 -11.97 -8.71 16.39
C PRO A 130 -10.47 -8.44 16.20
N HIS A 131 -9.85 -7.58 17.03
CA HIS A 131 -8.45 -7.22 16.86
C HIS A 131 -7.49 -8.36 17.20
N VAL A 132 -6.40 -8.42 16.46
CA VAL A 132 -5.20 -9.20 16.79
C VAL A 132 -4.25 -8.29 17.56
N LEU A 133 -3.75 -8.78 18.69
CA LEU A 133 -2.78 -8.05 19.52
C LEU A 133 -1.39 -8.61 19.28
N TYR A 134 -0.49 -7.77 18.82
CA TYR A 134 0.94 -8.06 18.76
C TYR A 134 1.65 -7.30 19.89
N ARG A 135 2.49 -7.98 20.63
CA ARG A 135 3.36 -7.33 21.62
C ARG A 135 4.67 -6.91 20.94
N PRO A 136 5.39 -5.92 21.47
CA PRO A 136 6.63 -5.45 20.84
C PRO A 136 7.67 -6.56 20.60
N ASN A 137 7.73 -7.55 21.49
CA ASN A 137 8.62 -8.70 21.39
C ASN A 137 8.10 -9.84 20.48
N GLU A 138 6.93 -9.69 19.89
CA GLU A 138 6.32 -10.61 18.93
C GLU A 138 6.37 -10.04 17.50
N ILE A 139 6.99 -8.88 17.34
CA ILE A 139 7.11 -8.18 16.05
C ILE A 139 8.57 -8.25 15.61
N ASP A 140 8.84 -9.06 14.60
CA ASP A 140 10.18 -9.29 14.07
C ASP A 140 10.53 -8.31 12.93
N VAL A 141 10.01 -7.08 13.00
CA VAL A 141 10.18 -6.05 11.97
C VAL A 141 10.69 -4.77 12.62
N SER A 142 11.76 -4.20 12.07
CA SER A 142 12.35 -2.92 12.45
C SER A 142 12.29 -1.90 11.32
N PHE A 143 12.67 -0.63 11.58
CA PHE A 143 12.85 0.33 10.50
C PHE A 143 14.01 0.00 9.57
N ASP A 144 15.00 -0.77 10.05
CA ASP A 144 16.11 -1.24 9.22
C ASP A 144 15.68 -2.25 8.15
N ASP A 145 14.53 -2.88 8.32
CA ASP A 145 13.95 -3.78 7.32
C ASP A 145 13.13 -3.05 6.25
N VAL A 146 12.79 -1.77 6.48
CA VAL A 146 12.07 -0.94 5.50
C VAL A 146 13.08 -0.33 4.53
N ARG A 147 13.17 -0.91 3.35
CA ARG A 147 14.11 -0.50 2.30
C ARG A 147 13.41 0.27 1.19
N GLY A 148 14.18 1.07 0.46
CA GLY A 148 13.73 1.77 -0.73
C GLY A 148 12.83 2.99 -0.53
N ALA A 149 12.60 3.42 0.72
CA ALA A 149 11.73 4.55 1.04
C ALA A 149 12.28 5.45 2.16
N PRO A 150 13.51 5.99 2.05
CA PRO A 150 14.18 6.70 3.15
C PRO A 150 13.44 7.96 3.61
N VAL A 151 12.84 8.70 2.68
CA VAL A 151 12.07 9.92 2.99
C VAL A 151 10.82 9.57 3.79
N LEU A 152 10.16 8.47 3.43
CA LEU A 152 8.98 7.97 4.12
C LEU A 152 9.32 7.52 5.54
N VAL A 153 10.43 6.79 5.72
CA VAL A 153 10.93 6.36 7.04
C VAL A 153 11.21 7.57 7.92
N ASP A 154 11.91 8.59 7.43
CA ASP A 154 12.20 9.83 8.17
C ASP A 154 10.92 10.53 8.64
N GLU A 155 9.91 10.61 7.79
CA GLU A 155 8.63 11.23 8.11
C GLU A 155 7.83 10.45 9.16
N VAL A 156 7.86 9.13 9.07
CA VAL A 156 7.25 8.23 10.05
C VAL A 156 7.98 8.29 11.39
N VAL A 157 9.32 8.36 11.39
CA VAL A 157 10.15 8.53 12.59
C VAL A 157 9.82 9.85 13.30
N LYS A 158 9.66 10.95 12.55
CA LYS A 158 9.22 12.23 13.14
C LYS A 158 7.86 12.12 13.82
N THR A 159 6.93 11.42 13.19
CA THR A 159 5.59 11.18 13.75
C THR A 159 5.66 10.32 15.01
N LEU A 160 6.50 9.28 14.99
CA LEU A 160 6.71 8.41 16.15
C LEU A 160 7.35 9.16 17.34
N ASN A 161 8.33 10.02 17.06
CA ASN A 161 8.95 10.88 18.07
C ASN A 161 7.93 11.79 18.75
N LEU A 162 7.04 12.40 17.97
CA LEU A 162 5.98 13.24 18.51
C LEU A 162 4.99 12.44 19.37
N PHE A 163 4.67 11.20 18.97
CA PHE A 163 3.84 10.29 19.76
C PHE A 163 4.51 9.92 21.09
N LEU A 164 5.80 9.60 21.07
CA LEU A 164 6.55 9.23 22.26
C LEU A 164 6.73 10.43 23.22
N ALA A 165 7.05 11.60 22.69
CA ALA A 165 7.30 12.83 23.44
C ALA A 165 6.04 13.68 23.71
N HIS A 166 4.84 13.10 23.61
CA HIS A 166 3.57 13.83 23.64
C HIS A 166 3.38 14.75 24.85
N ARG A 167 3.90 14.39 26.03
CA ARG A 167 3.82 15.21 27.24
C ARG A 167 4.77 16.39 27.19
N THR A 168 6.02 16.13 26.86
CA THR A 168 7.04 17.16 26.72
C THR A 168 6.63 18.20 25.69
N PHE A 169 6.05 17.75 24.57
CA PHE A 169 5.51 18.60 23.51
C PHE A 169 4.36 19.49 24.02
N ALA A 170 3.44 18.92 24.79
CA ALA A 170 2.31 19.66 25.36
C ALA A 170 2.74 20.61 26.47
N GLU A 171 3.63 20.18 27.38
CA GLU A 171 4.02 20.97 28.56
C GLU A 171 5.01 22.09 28.23
N HIS A 172 5.97 21.84 27.32
CA HIS A 172 7.02 22.81 26.98
C HIS A 172 6.73 23.68 25.75
N MET A 173 5.98 23.11 24.77
CA MET A 173 5.71 23.82 23.52
C MET A 173 4.23 24.21 23.34
N GLY A 174 3.34 23.80 24.25
CA GLY A 174 1.90 24.08 24.19
C GLY A 174 1.19 23.38 23.03
N GLY A 175 1.84 22.44 22.36
CA GLY A 175 1.29 21.73 21.21
C GLY A 175 0.48 20.50 21.60
N SER A 176 -0.40 20.04 20.71
CA SER A 176 -1.10 18.77 20.85
C SER A 176 -0.44 17.72 19.95
N ALA A 177 -0.08 16.55 20.51
CA ALA A 177 0.44 15.45 19.73
C ALA A 177 -0.66 14.89 18.81
N ARG A 178 -0.31 14.55 17.59
CA ARG A 178 -1.21 13.89 16.64
C ARG A 178 -1.57 12.51 17.14
N ARG A 179 -2.86 12.16 17.02
CA ARG A 179 -3.40 10.91 17.56
C ARG A 179 -3.92 9.97 16.49
N ALA A 180 -4.10 10.46 15.27
CA ALA A 180 -4.50 9.64 14.14
C ALA A 180 -3.81 10.11 12.86
N ILE A 181 -3.31 9.15 12.09
CA ILE A 181 -2.65 9.35 10.78
C ILE A 181 -3.23 8.38 9.76
N LEU A 182 -3.23 8.80 8.52
CA LEU A 182 -3.67 7.98 7.39
C LEU A 182 -2.46 7.54 6.57
N PHE A 183 -2.32 6.24 6.33
CA PHE A 183 -1.40 5.68 5.36
C PHE A 183 -2.16 5.42 4.07
N GLU A 184 -1.81 6.11 3.02
CA GLU A 184 -2.45 5.98 1.72
C GLU A 184 -1.44 5.60 0.63
N GLY A 185 -1.90 4.99 -0.45
CA GLY A 185 -1.07 4.60 -1.58
C GLY A 185 -1.40 3.22 -2.14
N PRO A 186 -0.76 2.81 -3.23
CA PRO A 186 -1.02 1.55 -3.90
C PRO A 186 -0.89 0.32 -2.99
N PRO A 187 -1.53 -0.81 -3.32
CA PRO A 187 -1.35 -2.06 -2.56
C PRO A 187 0.10 -2.55 -2.65
N GLY A 188 0.56 -3.27 -1.63
CA GLY A 188 1.89 -3.85 -1.61
C GLY A 188 3.05 -2.88 -1.32
N THR A 189 2.78 -1.60 -1.02
CA THR A 189 3.80 -0.58 -0.74
C THR A 189 4.34 -0.59 0.70
N GLY A 190 3.94 -1.57 1.53
CA GLY A 190 4.51 -1.74 2.87
C GLY A 190 3.81 -0.96 3.99
N LYS A 191 2.57 -0.45 3.81
CA LYS A 191 1.82 0.30 4.83
C LYS A 191 1.70 -0.44 6.17
N THR A 192 1.27 -1.70 6.13
CA THR A 192 1.11 -2.55 7.31
C THR A 192 2.46 -2.91 7.94
N TYR A 193 3.48 -3.12 7.09
CA TYR A 193 4.85 -3.41 7.50
C TYR A 193 5.46 -2.25 8.29
N MET A 194 5.34 -1.04 7.76
CA MET A 194 5.78 0.20 8.40
C MET A 194 5.08 0.43 9.75
N ALA A 195 3.77 0.20 9.83
CA ALA A 195 3.03 0.36 11.08
C ALA A 195 3.47 -0.64 12.17
N LYS A 196 3.84 -1.86 11.79
CA LYS A 196 4.44 -2.85 12.69
C LYS A 196 5.82 -2.40 13.17
N ALA A 197 6.68 -1.93 12.25
CA ALA A 197 8.00 -1.39 12.59
C ALA A 197 7.89 -0.22 13.59
N MET A 198 6.94 0.71 13.38
CA MET A 198 6.66 1.78 14.33
C MET A 198 6.34 1.26 15.74
N ALA A 199 5.53 0.21 15.84
CA ALA A 199 5.13 -0.34 17.13
C ALA A 199 6.27 -1.08 17.84
N ALA A 200 7.11 -1.78 17.10
CA ALA A 200 8.31 -2.44 17.60
C ALA A 200 9.30 -1.41 18.17
N GLU A 201 9.64 -0.38 17.39
CA GLU A 201 10.56 0.69 17.82
C GLU A 201 10.01 1.51 18.99
N ALA A 202 8.71 1.83 18.98
CA ALA A 202 8.08 2.49 20.11
C ALA A 202 8.01 1.61 21.36
N GLY A 203 8.23 0.32 21.23
CA GLY A 203 8.09 -0.65 22.31
C GLY A 203 6.68 -0.70 22.88
N VAL A 204 5.63 -0.47 22.09
CA VAL A 204 4.22 -0.41 22.54
C VAL A 204 3.38 -1.50 21.86
N PRO A 205 2.28 -1.93 22.49
CA PRO A 205 1.37 -2.90 21.87
C PRO A 205 0.79 -2.39 20.54
N PHE A 206 0.71 -3.29 19.57
CA PHE A 206 0.10 -3.07 18.26
C PHE A 206 -1.21 -3.83 18.15
N LEU A 207 -2.31 -3.11 17.96
CA LEU A 207 -3.65 -3.67 17.80
C LEU A 207 -4.05 -3.61 16.33
N PHE A 208 -3.90 -4.71 15.64
CA PHE A 208 -4.28 -4.86 14.23
C PHE A 208 -5.74 -5.25 14.09
N VAL A 209 -6.42 -4.64 13.14
CA VAL A 209 -7.77 -5.03 12.72
C VAL A 209 -7.98 -4.70 11.24
N SER A 210 -8.57 -5.64 10.48
CA SER A 210 -9.13 -5.33 9.18
C SER A 210 -10.52 -4.71 9.35
N SER A 211 -10.84 -3.70 8.58
CA SER A 211 -12.15 -3.04 8.64
C SER A 211 -13.30 -3.98 8.32
N SER A 212 -13.08 -4.97 7.44
CA SER A 212 -14.04 -6.04 7.13
C SER A 212 -14.45 -6.85 8.37
N ALA A 213 -13.55 -7.03 9.35
CA ALA A 213 -13.84 -7.75 10.60
C ALA A 213 -14.82 -7.00 11.52
N PHE A 214 -15.00 -5.69 11.33
CA PHE A 214 -16.04 -4.94 12.04
C PHE A 214 -17.43 -5.19 11.47
N GLN A 215 -17.53 -5.54 10.19
CA GLN A 215 -18.82 -5.75 9.53
C GLN A 215 -19.61 -6.86 10.25
N SER A 216 -20.92 -6.70 10.31
CA SER A 216 -21.84 -7.65 10.90
C SER A 216 -23.20 -7.55 10.20
N MET A 217 -23.83 -8.71 10.00
CA MET A 217 -25.19 -8.78 9.44
C MET A 217 -26.26 -8.17 10.37
N PHE A 218 -25.94 -8.00 11.65
CA PHE A 218 -26.89 -7.45 12.63
C PHE A 218 -26.69 -5.95 12.82
N TYR A 219 -27.78 -5.20 12.73
CA TYR A 219 -27.82 -3.76 12.93
C TYR A 219 -27.18 -3.35 14.29
N GLY A 220 -26.29 -2.35 14.25
CA GLY A 220 -25.63 -1.81 15.45
C GLY A 220 -24.50 -2.65 16.05
N GLN A 221 -24.27 -3.88 15.60
CA GLN A 221 -23.13 -4.67 16.09
C GLN A 221 -21.80 -4.15 15.58
N THR A 222 -21.73 -3.64 14.36
CA THR A 222 -20.54 -2.98 13.80
C THR A 222 -20.09 -1.84 14.71
N ASN A 223 -20.99 -0.95 15.13
CA ASN A 223 -20.69 0.13 16.05
C ASN A 223 -20.21 -0.36 17.42
N ARG A 224 -20.76 -1.47 17.92
CA ARG A 224 -20.30 -2.11 19.17
C ARG A 224 -18.88 -2.66 19.03
N LYS A 225 -18.55 -3.30 17.92
CA LYS A 225 -17.20 -3.81 17.65
C LYS A 225 -16.18 -2.68 17.58
N ILE A 226 -16.49 -1.56 16.89
CA ILE A 226 -15.65 -0.37 16.82
C ILE A 226 -15.41 0.19 18.23
N ARG A 227 -16.48 0.42 19.01
CA ARG A 227 -16.34 0.87 20.42
C ARG A 227 -15.49 -0.08 21.26
N SER A 228 -15.66 -1.38 21.06
CA SER A 228 -14.89 -2.40 21.77
C SER A 228 -13.41 -2.36 21.40
N TYR A 229 -13.07 -2.11 20.11
CA TYR A 229 -11.71 -1.92 19.64
C TYR A 229 -11.04 -0.70 20.29
N PHE A 230 -11.66 0.47 20.22
CA PHE A 230 -11.11 1.68 20.86
C PHE A 230 -11.06 1.57 22.39
N LYS A 231 -11.99 0.83 23.01
CA LYS A 231 -11.93 0.53 24.43
C LYS A 231 -10.73 -0.37 24.79
N ALA A 232 -10.43 -1.37 23.95
CA ALA A 232 -9.25 -2.21 24.10
C ALA A 232 -7.98 -1.39 23.93
N LEU A 233 -7.90 -0.57 22.87
CA LEU A 233 -6.76 0.31 22.58
C LEU A 233 -6.48 1.26 23.77
N ARG A 234 -7.49 1.95 24.29
CA ARG A 234 -7.36 2.78 25.50
C ARG A 234 -6.91 1.99 26.73
N LYS A 235 -7.38 0.75 26.88
CA LYS A 235 -6.99 -0.13 27.99
C LYS A 235 -5.50 -0.48 27.92
N TYR A 236 -5.02 -0.89 26.73
CA TYR A 236 -3.62 -1.23 26.55
C TYR A 236 -2.73 0.01 26.67
N ALA A 237 -3.09 1.14 26.06
CA ALA A 237 -2.35 2.39 26.17
C ALA A 237 -2.14 2.83 27.63
N ARG A 238 -3.20 2.74 28.46
CA ARG A 238 -3.07 3.08 29.90
C ARG A 238 -2.26 2.06 30.70
N ARG A 239 -2.18 0.82 30.22
CA ARG A 239 -1.49 -0.27 30.89
C ARG A 239 0.00 -0.31 30.56
N GLU A 240 0.34 -0.01 29.31
CA GLU A 240 1.68 -0.17 28.78
C GLU A 240 2.36 1.19 28.49
N GLY A 241 1.70 2.31 28.81
CA GLY A 241 2.21 3.67 28.62
C GLY A 241 1.96 4.26 27.23
N GLY A 242 1.58 3.44 26.25
CA GLY A 242 1.20 3.80 24.88
C GLY A 242 0.62 2.61 24.17
N ALA A 243 -0.05 2.81 23.04
CA ALA A 243 -0.49 1.76 22.14
C ALA A 243 -0.71 2.31 20.72
N ILE A 244 -0.39 1.51 19.71
CA ILE A 244 -0.68 1.82 18.32
C ILE A 244 -1.84 0.94 17.86
N GLY A 245 -2.89 1.56 17.33
CA GLY A 245 -4.01 0.90 16.69
C GLY A 245 -3.89 1.02 15.19
N PHE A 246 -4.02 -0.09 14.48
CA PHE A 246 -3.97 -0.12 13.01
C PHE A 246 -5.30 -0.66 12.47
N ILE A 247 -5.88 0.10 11.54
CA ILE A 247 -7.13 -0.26 10.86
C ILE A 247 -6.81 -0.38 9.37
N GLU A 248 -6.79 -1.61 8.88
CA GLU A 248 -6.52 -1.90 7.47
C GLU A 248 -7.79 -1.72 6.64
N GLU A 249 -7.63 -1.25 5.39
CA GLU A 249 -8.72 -1.02 4.43
C GLU A 249 -9.84 -0.14 5.00
N ILE A 250 -9.48 0.98 5.61
CA ILE A 250 -10.43 1.83 6.32
C ILE A 250 -11.55 2.37 5.41
N ASP A 251 -11.32 2.42 4.10
CA ASP A 251 -12.30 2.78 3.06
C ASP A 251 -13.51 1.85 3.05
N ALA A 252 -13.37 0.57 3.43
CA ALA A 252 -14.50 -0.37 3.50
C ALA A 252 -15.56 0.00 4.57
N ILE A 253 -15.19 0.82 5.58
CA ILE A 253 -16.11 1.32 6.62
C ILE A 253 -16.21 2.83 6.66
N GLY A 254 -15.28 3.53 6.02
CA GLY A 254 -15.14 4.98 6.00
C GLY A 254 -15.52 5.63 4.66
N GLY A 255 -16.13 4.88 3.74
CA GLY A 255 -16.46 5.34 2.39
C GLY A 255 -17.45 6.50 2.36
N SER A 256 -17.30 7.36 1.32
CA SER A 256 -18.14 8.54 1.10
C SER A 256 -19.59 8.18 0.77
N ARG A 257 -20.50 9.05 1.12
CA ARG A 257 -21.95 8.85 1.01
C ARG A 257 -22.49 8.90 -0.44
N GLY A 258 -21.66 9.25 -1.42
CA GLY A 258 -22.08 9.58 -2.79
C GLY A 258 -21.84 8.50 -3.86
N GLY A 259 -21.16 7.40 -3.56
CA GLY A 259 -20.63 6.51 -4.57
C GLY A 259 -21.36 5.20 -4.87
N MET A 260 -22.44 4.86 -4.18
CA MET A 260 -23.17 3.61 -4.43
C MET A 260 -24.68 3.86 -4.59
N GLY A 261 -25.23 3.28 -5.65
CA GLY A 261 -26.59 3.45 -6.10
C GLY A 261 -27.69 3.28 -5.05
N VAL A 262 -28.81 3.87 -5.36
CA VAL A 262 -30.05 3.96 -4.57
C VAL A 262 -30.49 2.57 -4.04
N GLY A 263 -30.14 2.25 -2.80
CA GLY A 263 -30.58 1.02 -2.14
C GLY A 263 -30.44 1.06 -0.62
N ARG A 264 -31.37 0.46 0.09
CA ARG A 264 -31.58 0.40 1.55
C ARG A 264 -30.39 0.17 2.51
N HIS A 265 -29.13 0.25 2.04
CA HIS A 265 -27.92 0.07 2.86
C HIS A 265 -27.32 1.36 3.42
N HIS A 266 -27.87 2.54 3.07
CA HIS A 266 -27.32 3.86 3.43
C HIS A 266 -27.32 4.17 4.93
N ASP A 267 -28.34 3.76 5.67
CA ASP A 267 -28.45 4.09 7.10
C ASP A 267 -27.40 3.36 7.98
N GLY A 268 -26.99 2.18 7.56
CA GLY A 268 -25.99 1.38 8.28
C GLY A 268 -24.56 1.98 8.19
N ILE A 269 -24.16 2.41 7.01
CA ILE A 269 -22.79 2.94 6.74
C ILE A 269 -22.62 4.31 7.40
N ALA A 270 -23.62 5.21 7.28
CA ALA A 270 -23.57 6.52 7.93
C ALA A 270 -23.39 6.42 9.46
N GLY A 271 -24.02 5.42 10.09
CA GLY A 271 -23.85 5.16 11.51
C GLY A 271 -22.46 4.68 11.89
N VAL A 272 -21.80 3.91 11.01
CA VAL A 272 -20.44 3.38 11.22
C VAL A 272 -19.40 4.50 11.12
N VAL A 273 -19.48 5.35 10.09
CA VAL A 273 -18.62 6.52 9.94
C VAL A 273 -18.75 7.44 11.14
N ASN A 274 -19.98 7.76 11.57
CA ASN A 274 -20.22 8.60 12.74
C ASN A 274 -19.63 8.00 14.03
N GLU A 275 -19.74 6.69 14.23
CA GLU A 275 -19.13 6.05 15.39
C GLU A 275 -17.60 6.15 15.37
N LEU A 276 -16.98 5.95 14.18
CA LEU A 276 -15.54 6.10 14.01
C LEU A 276 -15.10 7.53 14.31
N LEU A 277 -15.83 8.53 13.81
CA LEU A 277 -15.58 9.95 14.07
C LEU A 277 -15.65 10.28 15.57
N ILE A 278 -16.65 9.75 16.28
CA ILE A 278 -16.80 9.92 17.74
C ILE A 278 -15.61 9.30 18.47
N GLN A 279 -15.19 8.10 18.08
CA GLN A 279 -14.09 7.42 18.73
C GLN A 279 -12.74 8.10 18.49
N LEU A 280 -12.49 8.64 17.30
CA LEU A 280 -11.29 9.41 16.96
C LEU A 280 -11.21 10.74 17.72
N GLN A 281 -12.35 11.36 18.06
CA GLN A 281 -12.38 12.59 18.87
C GLN A 281 -12.35 12.32 20.38
N SER A 282 -12.63 11.09 20.82
CA SER A 282 -12.88 10.76 22.23
C SER A 282 -11.75 9.93 22.86
N PHE A 283 -10.48 10.21 22.52
CA PHE A 283 -9.35 9.45 23.07
C PHE A 283 -9.20 9.57 24.61
N ASP A 284 -9.60 10.69 25.19
CA ASP A 284 -9.42 11.00 26.62
C ASP A 284 -10.61 10.57 27.51
N GLN A 285 -11.54 9.76 26.99
CA GLN A 285 -12.67 9.27 27.78
C GLN A 285 -12.21 8.55 29.05
N PRO A 286 -12.74 8.95 30.23
CA PRO A 286 -12.36 8.33 31.49
C PRO A 286 -12.81 6.87 31.56
N PRO A 287 -12.03 5.96 32.18
CA PRO A 287 -12.44 4.59 32.41
C PRO A 287 -13.65 4.52 33.35
N ALA A 288 -14.38 3.41 33.31
CA ALA A 288 -15.57 3.22 34.14
C ALA A 288 -15.27 3.39 35.63
N SER A 289 -14.11 2.96 36.09
CA SER A 289 -13.66 3.15 37.49
C SER A 289 -13.54 4.64 37.88
N THR A 290 -13.02 5.47 36.98
CA THR A 290 -12.92 6.91 37.23
C THR A 290 -14.29 7.59 37.17
N ARG A 291 -15.20 7.11 36.30
CA ARG A 291 -16.59 7.60 36.26
C ARG A 291 -17.34 7.25 37.55
N LEU A 292 -17.20 6.02 38.04
CA LEU A 292 -17.78 5.60 39.31
C LEU A 292 -17.21 6.38 40.48
N ALA A 293 -15.88 6.55 40.53
CA ALA A 293 -15.23 7.39 41.55
C ALA A 293 -15.69 8.85 41.45
N GLY A 294 -15.86 9.39 40.24
CA GLY A 294 -16.45 10.70 40.00
C GLY A 294 -17.89 10.82 40.51
N ALA A 295 -18.73 9.81 40.24
CA ALA A 295 -20.11 9.76 40.72
C ALA A 295 -20.19 9.67 42.25
N LEU A 296 -19.28 8.92 42.90
CA LEU A 296 -19.17 8.88 44.36
C LEU A 296 -18.73 10.26 44.91
N VAL A 297 -17.78 10.93 44.28
CA VAL A 297 -17.38 12.31 44.66
C VAL A 297 -18.55 13.28 44.47
N ASP A 298 -19.34 13.17 43.40
CA ASP A 298 -20.56 13.98 43.22
C ASP A 298 -21.59 13.73 44.30
N LEU A 299 -21.78 12.49 44.70
CA LEU A 299 -22.70 12.12 45.77
C LEU A 299 -22.24 12.74 47.12
N VAL A 300 -20.93 12.67 47.41
CA VAL A 300 -20.36 13.30 48.63
C VAL A 300 -20.42 14.82 48.54
N ASN A 301 -20.11 15.41 47.39
CA ASN A 301 -20.18 16.86 47.18
C ASN A 301 -21.61 17.43 47.28
N ALA A 302 -22.62 16.61 47.01
CA ALA A 302 -24.01 17.03 47.22
C ALA A 302 -24.38 17.33 48.67
N TRP A 303 -23.58 16.82 49.64
CA TRP A 303 -23.74 17.03 51.08
C TRP A 303 -22.71 18.02 51.66
N LEU A 304 -21.69 18.45 50.89
CA LEU A 304 -20.66 19.35 51.33
C LEU A 304 -20.93 20.79 50.86
N PRO A 305 -20.58 21.81 51.67
CA PRO A 305 -20.63 23.18 51.20
C PRO A 305 -19.64 23.43 50.06
N PRO A 306 -19.92 24.35 49.11
CA PRO A 306 -19.10 24.59 47.91
C PRO A 306 -17.62 24.80 48.16
N THR A 307 -17.24 25.40 49.32
CA THR A 307 -15.87 25.64 49.73
C THR A 307 -15.08 24.39 50.12
N ARG A 308 -15.77 23.26 50.35
CA ARG A 308 -15.17 21.97 50.76
C ARG A 308 -15.40 20.86 49.73
N HIS A 309 -15.83 21.18 48.51
CA HIS A 309 -16.01 20.19 47.47
C HIS A 309 -14.72 19.43 47.17
N LEU A 310 -14.81 18.11 47.15
CA LEU A 310 -13.71 17.22 46.76
C LEU A 310 -13.49 17.33 45.24
N ARG A 311 -12.23 17.36 44.84
CA ARG A 311 -11.88 17.34 43.39
C ARG A 311 -12.12 15.95 42.82
N LYS A 312 -12.78 15.90 41.66
CA LYS A 312 -12.95 14.64 40.94
C LYS A 312 -11.58 14.09 40.46
N PRO A 313 -11.39 12.76 40.50
CA PRO A 313 -10.17 12.18 40.03
C PRO A 313 -9.99 12.47 38.53
N ALA A 314 -8.89 13.13 38.18
CA ALA A 314 -8.59 13.40 36.76
C ALA A 314 -8.31 12.09 36.01
N PRO A 315 -8.91 11.88 34.86
CA PRO A 315 -8.60 10.71 34.03
C PRO A 315 -7.14 10.77 33.57
N ARG A 316 -6.44 9.63 33.68
CA ARG A 316 -5.09 9.54 33.09
C ARG A 316 -5.25 9.53 31.56
N PRO A 317 -4.59 10.43 30.82
CA PRO A 317 -4.63 10.42 29.36
C PRO A 317 -4.09 9.08 28.83
N ALA A 318 -4.71 8.58 27.79
CA ALA A 318 -4.22 7.39 27.08
C ALA A 318 -3.38 7.86 25.89
N ASN A 319 -2.09 7.52 25.87
CA ASN A 319 -1.24 7.79 24.73
C ASN A 319 -1.57 6.77 23.64
N ILE A 320 -2.27 7.22 22.60
CA ILE A 320 -2.77 6.37 21.51
C ILE A 320 -2.37 7.03 20.20
N LEU A 321 -1.86 6.21 19.29
CA LEU A 321 -1.73 6.54 17.87
C LEU A 321 -2.60 5.59 17.08
N VAL A 322 -3.54 6.11 16.30
CA VAL A 322 -4.36 5.33 15.37
C VAL A 322 -3.83 5.54 13.96
N ILE A 323 -3.57 4.45 13.28
CA ILE A 323 -3.14 4.45 11.87
C ILE A 323 -4.24 3.81 11.05
N GLY A 324 -4.85 4.57 10.14
CA GLY A 324 -5.74 4.03 9.11
C GLY A 324 -4.94 3.75 7.86
N ALA A 325 -5.14 2.62 7.20
CA ALA A 325 -4.53 2.32 5.91
C ALA A 325 -5.60 2.17 4.84
N THR A 326 -5.37 2.79 3.68
CA THR A 326 -6.27 2.70 2.53
C THR A 326 -5.48 2.66 1.21
N ASN A 327 -6.04 1.96 0.22
CA ASN A 327 -5.58 2.03 -1.16
C ASN A 327 -6.40 3.04 -1.99
N ARG A 328 -7.50 3.57 -1.43
CA ARG A 328 -8.45 4.46 -2.10
C ARG A 328 -8.82 5.65 -1.21
N ALA A 329 -7.86 6.54 -0.99
CA ALA A 329 -8.08 7.72 -0.14
C ALA A 329 -9.20 8.63 -0.65
N ALA A 330 -9.41 8.70 -1.97
CA ALA A 330 -10.47 9.47 -2.60
C ALA A 330 -11.89 8.98 -2.26
N ASP A 331 -12.04 7.70 -1.90
CA ASP A 331 -13.32 7.11 -1.54
C ASP A 331 -13.73 7.37 -0.08
N LEU A 332 -12.80 7.90 0.75
CA LEU A 332 -13.08 8.19 2.15
C LEU A 332 -14.03 9.38 2.34
N ASP A 333 -14.88 9.30 3.36
CA ASP A 333 -15.71 10.44 3.78
C ASP A 333 -14.79 11.62 4.17
N PRO A 334 -14.94 12.80 3.52
CA PRO A 334 -14.10 13.97 3.82
C PRO A 334 -14.08 14.38 5.29
N ALA A 335 -15.10 13.99 6.05
CA ALA A 335 -15.14 14.23 7.49
C ALA A 335 -14.06 13.47 8.24
N LEU A 336 -13.57 12.31 7.75
CA LEU A 336 -12.52 11.53 8.40
C LEU A 336 -11.14 12.19 8.32
N VAL A 337 -10.87 12.92 7.23
CA VAL A 337 -9.57 13.54 6.96
C VAL A 337 -9.46 15.01 7.45
N ARG A 338 -10.46 15.47 8.22
CA ARG A 338 -10.44 16.82 8.82
C ARG A 338 -9.54 16.87 10.07
N PRO A 339 -8.99 18.08 10.40
CA PRO A 339 -8.20 18.29 11.62
C PRO A 339 -8.87 17.74 12.89
N GLY A 340 -8.08 17.10 13.74
CA GLY A 340 -8.56 16.44 14.97
C GLY A 340 -9.05 14.99 14.75
N ARG A 341 -8.89 14.44 13.55
CA ARG A 341 -9.19 13.05 13.17
C ARG A 341 -7.96 12.45 12.48
N PHE A 342 -8.07 11.97 11.23
CA PHE A 342 -6.89 11.68 10.42
C PHE A 342 -6.36 12.99 9.84
N ASP A 343 -5.65 13.74 10.67
CA ASP A 343 -5.20 15.10 10.37
C ASP A 343 -3.90 15.15 9.58
N ARG A 344 -3.31 13.99 9.31
CA ARG A 344 -2.14 13.82 8.46
C ARG A 344 -2.26 12.59 7.61
N SER A 345 -2.04 12.76 6.31
CA SER A 345 -1.83 11.66 5.38
C SER A 345 -0.34 11.50 5.10
N ILE A 346 0.09 10.24 5.02
CA ILE A 346 1.43 9.84 4.59
C ILE A 346 1.23 8.94 3.37
N TYR A 347 1.71 9.42 2.23
CA TYR A 347 1.57 8.72 0.97
C TYR A 347 2.72 7.72 0.77
N PHE A 348 2.38 6.47 0.53
CA PHE A 348 3.27 5.36 0.24
C PHE A 348 3.29 5.15 -1.26
N ASP A 349 4.26 5.73 -1.92
CA ASP A 349 4.44 5.59 -3.37
C ASP A 349 5.15 4.28 -3.73
N LEU A 350 5.13 3.95 -5.02
CA LEU A 350 5.96 2.88 -5.55
C LEU A 350 7.44 3.28 -5.45
N PRO A 351 8.34 2.32 -5.21
CA PRO A 351 9.75 2.63 -5.04
C PRO A 351 10.38 3.13 -6.36
N SER A 352 11.25 4.14 -6.25
CA SER A 352 12.11 4.58 -7.34
C SER A 352 13.07 3.46 -7.77
N ARG A 353 13.76 3.61 -8.90
CA ARG A 353 14.76 2.62 -9.35
C ARG A 353 15.81 2.33 -8.28
N SER A 354 16.35 3.36 -7.62
CA SER A 354 17.28 3.17 -6.50
C SER A 354 16.63 2.47 -5.32
N GLY A 355 15.36 2.80 -5.03
CA GLY A 355 14.59 2.12 -3.99
C GLY A 355 14.33 0.66 -4.30
N ARG A 356 13.97 0.33 -5.56
CA ARG A 356 13.83 -1.08 -5.98
C ARG A 356 15.16 -1.83 -5.88
N ARG A 357 16.27 -1.17 -6.25
CA ARG A 357 17.59 -1.76 -6.09
C ARG A 357 17.90 -2.11 -4.62
N GLU A 358 17.63 -1.21 -3.69
CA GLU A 358 17.81 -1.48 -2.25
C GLU A 358 16.92 -2.64 -1.75
N ILE A 359 15.69 -2.74 -2.27
CA ILE A 359 14.77 -3.83 -1.93
C ILE A 359 15.27 -5.17 -2.50
N ILE A 360 15.73 -5.16 -3.75
CA ILE A 360 16.30 -6.34 -4.42
C ILE A 360 17.53 -6.83 -3.65
N ASP A 361 18.46 -5.92 -3.31
CA ASP A 361 19.65 -6.26 -2.52
C ASP A 361 19.25 -6.91 -1.18
N TYR A 362 18.31 -6.33 -0.46
CA TYR A 362 17.83 -6.87 0.82
C TYR A 362 17.23 -8.26 0.72
N TYR A 363 16.49 -8.56 -0.34
CA TYR A 363 15.90 -9.88 -0.50
C TYR A 363 16.88 -10.90 -1.09
N LEU A 364 17.75 -10.52 -2.03
CA LEU A 364 18.79 -11.40 -2.56
C LEU A 364 19.75 -11.84 -1.46
N ASP A 365 20.12 -10.95 -0.54
CA ASP A 365 20.98 -11.30 0.61
C ASP A 365 20.35 -12.38 1.52
N LYS A 366 19.04 -12.59 1.43
CA LYS A 366 18.28 -13.60 2.21
C LYS A 366 17.93 -14.86 1.42
N LYS A 367 18.06 -14.82 0.09
CA LYS A 367 17.65 -15.91 -0.82
C LYS A 367 18.87 -16.53 -1.50
N ALA A 368 18.83 -17.84 -1.69
CA ALA A 368 19.91 -18.55 -2.37
C ALA A 368 19.93 -18.17 -3.87
N HIS A 369 21.02 -17.58 -4.34
CA HIS A 369 21.19 -17.12 -5.70
C HIS A 369 22.59 -17.44 -6.25
N GLU A 370 22.71 -17.51 -7.58
CA GLU A 370 23.98 -17.70 -8.26
C GLU A 370 24.85 -16.44 -8.18
N THR A 371 26.17 -16.61 -8.18
CA THR A 371 27.15 -15.51 -8.07
C THR A 371 27.05 -14.46 -9.18
N GLU A 372 26.44 -14.78 -10.31
CA GLU A 372 26.14 -13.83 -11.38
C GLU A 372 25.24 -12.67 -10.87
N LEU A 373 24.38 -12.94 -9.90
CA LEU A 373 23.48 -11.95 -9.32
C LEU A 373 24.14 -11.08 -8.24
N ASP A 374 25.39 -11.34 -7.89
CA ASP A 374 26.20 -10.44 -7.07
C ASP A 374 26.78 -9.28 -7.87
N ASP A 375 26.80 -9.39 -9.21
CA ASP A 375 27.23 -8.30 -10.08
C ASP A 375 26.28 -7.09 -9.96
N PRO A 376 26.78 -5.92 -9.58
CA PRO A 376 25.98 -4.69 -9.51
C PRO A 376 25.20 -4.38 -10.78
N SER A 377 25.78 -4.69 -11.95
CA SER A 377 25.12 -4.43 -13.25
C SER A 377 23.85 -5.28 -13.44
N ARG A 378 23.87 -6.55 -12.99
CA ARG A 378 22.72 -7.44 -13.04
C ARG A 378 21.59 -6.97 -12.11
N ARG A 379 21.95 -6.57 -10.90
CA ARG A 379 20.99 -6.03 -9.93
C ARG A 379 20.41 -4.69 -10.40
N ASP A 380 21.18 -3.82 -11.03
CA ASP A 380 20.72 -2.58 -11.65
C ASP A 380 19.80 -2.84 -12.86
N ALA A 381 20.10 -3.86 -13.65
CA ALA A 381 19.24 -4.33 -14.73
C ALA A 381 17.91 -4.84 -14.20
N LEU A 382 17.92 -5.65 -13.11
CA LEU A 382 16.71 -6.14 -12.47
C LEU A 382 15.85 -4.99 -11.92
N ALA A 383 16.48 -3.99 -11.29
CA ALA A 383 15.77 -2.79 -10.82
C ALA A 383 15.16 -1.98 -11.98
N ALA A 384 15.83 -1.93 -13.13
CA ALA A 384 15.30 -1.28 -14.33
C ALA A 384 14.11 -2.05 -14.92
N MET A 385 14.20 -3.39 -15.01
CA MET A 385 13.16 -4.26 -15.56
C MET A 385 11.87 -4.27 -14.74
N THR A 386 11.93 -3.89 -13.46
CA THR A 386 10.81 -3.96 -12.51
C THR A 386 10.18 -2.59 -12.26
N PHE A 387 10.14 -1.73 -13.29
CA PHE A 387 9.43 -0.45 -13.21
C PHE A 387 7.96 -0.63 -12.83
N GLY A 388 7.48 0.15 -11.85
CA GLY A 388 6.10 0.03 -11.37
C GLY A 388 5.85 -1.10 -10.37
N TYR A 389 6.87 -1.90 -10.01
CA TYR A 389 6.71 -2.93 -9.01
C TYR A 389 6.69 -2.36 -7.60
N SER A 390 5.76 -2.86 -6.80
CA SER A 390 5.74 -2.62 -5.35
C SER A 390 6.76 -3.51 -4.63
N PRO A 391 7.13 -3.21 -3.38
CA PRO A 391 8.01 -4.08 -2.58
C PRO A 391 7.55 -5.54 -2.50
N VAL A 392 6.25 -5.77 -2.38
CA VAL A 392 5.66 -7.12 -2.34
C VAL A 392 5.79 -7.84 -3.69
N MET A 393 5.62 -7.12 -4.80
CA MET A 393 5.80 -7.70 -6.14
C MET A 393 7.27 -8.10 -6.38
N LEU A 394 8.23 -7.30 -5.90
CA LEU A 394 9.66 -7.63 -5.98
C LEU A 394 10.00 -8.89 -5.16
N GLU A 395 9.46 -9.00 -3.95
CA GLU A 395 9.62 -10.20 -3.13
C GLU A 395 9.04 -11.44 -3.81
N HIS A 396 7.82 -11.31 -4.34
CA HIS A 396 7.12 -12.39 -5.05
C HIS A 396 7.88 -12.82 -6.31
N LEU A 397 8.41 -11.88 -7.10
CA LEU A 397 9.22 -12.17 -8.28
C LEU A 397 10.44 -13.04 -7.93
N LEU A 398 11.14 -12.70 -6.84
CA LEU A 398 12.29 -13.45 -6.38
C LEU A 398 11.89 -14.84 -5.84
N ASP A 399 10.73 -14.96 -5.20
CA ASP A 399 10.20 -16.25 -4.74
C ASP A 399 9.78 -17.14 -5.91
N GLU A 400 9.12 -16.57 -6.93
CA GLU A 400 8.75 -17.30 -8.14
C GLU A 400 10.01 -17.74 -8.93
N ALA A 401 11.07 -16.93 -8.94
CA ALA A 401 12.35 -17.30 -9.54
C ALA A 401 12.99 -18.52 -8.82
N LEU A 402 12.86 -18.62 -7.49
CA LEU A 402 13.27 -19.82 -6.75
C LEU A 402 12.43 -21.06 -7.13
N VAL A 403 11.13 -20.87 -7.40
CA VAL A 403 10.28 -21.96 -7.90
C VAL A 403 10.73 -22.42 -9.28
N TRP A 404 11.12 -21.49 -10.17
CA TRP A 404 11.70 -21.84 -11.48
C TRP A 404 13.04 -22.57 -11.34
N ALA A 405 13.92 -22.14 -10.42
CA ALA A 405 15.16 -22.86 -10.10
C ALA A 405 14.89 -24.30 -9.66
N LEU A 406 13.90 -24.51 -8.78
CA LEU A 406 13.49 -25.86 -8.34
C LEU A 406 12.96 -26.72 -9.49
N ARG A 407 12.27 -26.15 -10.48
CA ARG A 407 11.79 -26.90 -11.67
C ARG A 407 12.92 -27.45 -12.54
N ARG A 408 14.11 -26.82 -12.51
CA ARG A 408 15.32 -27.28 -13.16
C ARG A 408 16.28 -28.06 -12.25
N ASP A 409 15.80 -28.51 -11.09
CA ASP A 409 16.58 -29.23 -10.06
C ASP A 409 17.77 -28.42 -9.50
N ALA A 410 17.69 -27.08 -9.52
CA ALA A 410 18.70 -26.21 -8.94
C ALA A 410 18.31 -25.75 -7.52
N THR A 411 19.32 -25.39 -6.72
CA THR A 411 19.17 -24.90 -5.33
C THR A 411 19.35 -23.39 -5.21
N GLN A 412 19.72 -22.74 -6.30
CA GLN A 412 19.99 -21.30 -6.37
C GLN A 412 19.27 -20.72 -7.59
N LEU A 413 18.70 -19.55 -7.44
CA LEU A 413 18.08 -18.84 -8.55
C LEU A 413 19.14 -18.20 -9.46
N SER A 414 18.92 -18.27 -10.75
CA SER A 414 19.75 -17.66 -11.79
C SER A 414 19.07 -16.45 -12.41
N TRP A 415 19.81 -15.73 -13.25
CA TRP A 415 19.23 -14.65 -14.06
C TRP A 415 18.11 -15.17 -15.00
N GLY A 416 18.28 -16.35 -15.60
CA GLY A 416 17.26 -16.96 -16.45
C GLY A 416 15.97 -17.28 -15.69
N ASP A 417 16.08 -17.75 -14.43
CA ASP A 417 14.91 -18.00 -13.58
C ASP A 417 14.14 -16.71 -13.27
N LEU A 418 14.85 -15.59 -13.07
CA LEU A 418 14.22 -14.26 -12.88
C LEU A 418 13.44 -13.79 -14.11
N GLN A 419 14.01 -14.02 -15.31
CA GLN A 419 13.33 -13.68 -16.56
C GLN A 419 12.07 -14.53 -16.75
N GLN A 420 12.15 -15.83 -16.47
CA GLN A 420 10.98 -16.72 -16.55
C GLN A 420 9.91 -16.38 -15.50
N ALA A 421 10.33 -16.05 -14.28
CA ALA A 421 9.41 -15.60 -13.22
C ALA A 421 8.69 -14.30 -13.65
N LYS A 422 9.43 -13.30 -14.13
CA LYS A 422 8.85 -12.04 -14.62
C LYS A 422 7.84 -12.30 -15.74
N MET A 423 8.21 -13.12 -16.71
CA MET A 423 7.31 -13.47 -17.80
C MET A 423 6.05 -14.18 -17.29
N THR A 424 6.20 -15.08 -16.33
CA THR A 424 5.08 -15.79 -15.71
C THR A 424 4.14 -14.86 -14.96
N GLU A 425 4.67 -13.90 -14.22
CA GLU A 425 3.87 -12.93 -13.45
C GLU A 425 3.13 -11.94 -14.35
N GLU A 426 3.83 -11.34 -15.30
CA GLU A 426 3.26 -10.29 -16.17
C GLU A 426 2.31 -10.86 -17.22
N ILE A 427 2.65 -11.99 -17.81
CA ILE A 427 1.96 -12.54 -18.96
C ILE A 427 1.15 -13.79 -18.59
N GLY A 428 1.69 -14.63 -17.72
CA GLY A 428 1.10 -15.91 -17.30
C GLY A 428 1.85 -17.13 -17.81
N LEU A 429 1.46 -18.28 -17.29
CA LEU A 429 2.04 -19.57 -17.68
C LEU A 429 1.67 -19.91 -19.13
N ALA A 430 2.64 -20.50 -19.86
CA ALA A 430 2.41 -21.10 -21.16
C ALA A 430 1.36 -22.22 -21.06
N GLN A 431 0.36 -22.19 -21.94
CA GLN A 431 -0.67 -23.21 -22.05
C GLN A 431 -0.38 -24.12 -23.24
N PRO A 432 -0.36 -25.44 -23.07
CA PRO A 432 -0.15 -26.38 -24.19
C PRO A 432 -1.42 -26.41 -25.05
N VAL A 433 -1.47 -25.55 -26.04
CA VAL A 433 -2.56 -25.53 -27.05
C VAL A 433 -1.94 -25.83 -28.40
N GLU A 434 -2.50 -26.81 -29.09
CA GLU A 434 -2.15 -27.10 -30.48
C GLU A 434 -3.07 -26.28 -31.39
N TYR A 435 -2.51 -25.26 -32.05
CA TYR A 435 -3.22 -24.51 -33.09
C TYR A 435 -3.28 -25.27 -34.41
N ALA A 436 -4.36 -25.10 -35.16
CA ALA A 436 -4.36 -25.47 -36.56
C ALA A 436 -3.27 -24.67 -37.31
N GLU A 437 -2.63 -25.29 -38.33
CA GLU A 437 -1.52 -24.66 -39.06
C GLU A 437 -1.86 -23.27 -39.62
N ALA A 438 -3.08 -23.13 -40.15
CA ALA A 438 -3.58 -21.86 -40.66
C ALA A 438 -3.70 -20.81 -39.54
N GLU A 439 -4.25 -21.21 -38.39
CA GLU A 439 -4.41 -20.32 -37.22
C GLU A 439 -3.05 -19.92 -36.66
N ARG A 440 -2.13 -20.86 -36.51
CA ARG A 440 -0.76 -20.61 -36.06
C ARG A 440 -0.05 -19.59 -36.94
N ARG A 441 -0.23 -19.70 -38.27
CA ARG A 441 0.30 -18.75 -39.24
C ARG A 441 -0.35 -17.37 -39.12
N THR A 442 -1.66 -17.30 -38.88
CA THR A 442 -2.37 -16.05 -38.68
C THR A 442 -1.87 -15.34 -37.42
N ILE A 443 -1.74 -16.04 -36.27
CA ILE A 443 -1.22 -15.50 -35.02
C ILE A 443 0.22 -15.01 -35.21
N ALA A 444 1.08 -15.81 -35.84
CA ALA A 444 2.47 -15.40 -36.08
C ALA A 444 2.58 -14.14 -36.95
N THR A 445 1.71 -14.00 -37.96
CA THR A 445 1.65 -12.81 -38.83
C THR A 445 1.15 -11.58 -38.05
N HIS A 446 0.15 -11.77 -37.21
CA HIS A 446 -0.41 -10.75 -36.34
C HIS A 446 0.66 -10.17 -35.39
N GLU A 447 1.34 -11.05 -34.66
CA GLU A 447 2.39 -10.63 -33.70
C GLU A 447 3.62 -10.02 -34.43
N ALA A 448 3.99 -10.54 -35.58
CA ALA A 448 5.03 -9.96 -36.42
C ALA A 448 4.67 -8.54 -36.88
N GLY A 449 3.38 -8.28 -37.15
CA GLY A 449 2.86 -6.96 -37.49
C GLY A 449 3.07 -5.98 -36.32
N HIS A 450 2.66 -6.35 -35.10
CA HIS A 450 2.91 -5.55 -33.90
C HIS A 450 4.39 -5.26 -33.69
N ALA A 451 5.24 -6.27 -33.78
CA ALA A 451 6.67 -6.15 -33.58
C ALA A 451 7.34 -5.21 -34.61
N THR A 452 6.93 -5.32 -35.89
CA THR A 452 7.42 -4.47 -36.97
C THR A 452 7.07 -2.99 -36.72
N VAL A 453 5.81 -2.71 -36.36
CA VAL A 453 5.39 -1.33 -36.04
C VAL A 453 6.10 -0.82 -34.79
N ALA A 454 6.18 -1.63 -33.73
CA ALA A 454 6.87 -1.26 -32.49
C ALA A 454 8.35 -0.92 -32.72
N TRP A 455 9.01 -1.65 -33.60
CA TRP A 455 10.39 -1.35 -34.02
C TRP A 455 10.50 -0.04 -34.79
N LEU A 456 9.55 0.28 -35.69
CA LEU A 456 9.59 1.47 -36.55
C LEU A 456 9.26 2.76 -35.78
N VAL A 457 8.21 2.75 -34.95
CA VAL A 457 7.69 3.97 -34.30
C VAL A 457 7.96 4.01 -32.81
N GLY A 458 8.32 2.92 -32.18
CA GLY A 458 8.53 2.80 -30.75
C GLY A 458 9.87 3.35 -30.27
N LYS A 459 10.18 4.62 -30.56
CA LYS A 459 11.42 5.27 -30.13
C LYS A 459 11.60 5.22 -28.61
N GLY A 460 12.74 4.68 -28.14
CA GLY A 460 13.03 4.50 -26.72
C GLY A 460 12.20 3.36 -26.07
N ARG A 461 11.72 2.41 -26.89
CA ARG A 461 11.09 1.16 -26.40
C ARG A 461 11.94 -0.03 -26.77
N LYS A 462 12.03 -0.97 -25.84
CA LYS A 462 12.73 -2.23 -26.01
C LYS A 462 11.69 -3.33 -26.28
N LEU A 463 11.93 -4.13 -27.33
CA LEU A 463 11.17 -5.36 -27.58
C LEU A 463 11.70 -6.43 -26.62
N GLU A 464 10.86 -6.99 -25.78
CA GLU A 464 11.25 -7.97 -24.76
C GLU A 464 10.96 -9.38 -25.18
N VAL A 465 9.73 -9.66 -25.61
CA VAL A 465 9.26 -10.99 -26.00
C VAL A 465 8.29 -10.87 -27.17
N LEU A 466 8.45 -11.74 -28.15
CA LEU A 466 7.52 -11.95 -29.24
C LEU A 466 7.17 -13.44 -29.29
N SER A 467 5.91 -13.80 -29.08
CA SER A 467 5.53 -15.18 -28.85
C SER A 467 4.17 -15.51 -29.47
N ILE A 468 4.03 -16.74 -29.97
CA ILE A 468 2.75 -17.34 -30.41
C ILE A 468 2.26 -18.41 -29.42
N VAL A 469 2.92 -18.51 -28.26
CA VAL A 469 2.51 -19.41 -27.18
C VAL A 469 1.33 -18.82 -26.45
N LYS A 470 0.22 -19.55 -26.37
CA LYS A 470 -0.96 -19.11 -25.62
C LYS A 470 -0.65 -18.92 -24.14
N ARG A 471 -1.02 -17.75 -23.61
CA ARG A 471 -0.91 -17.43 -22.19
C ARG A 471 -2.16 -16.69 -21.72
N LYS A 472 -2.85 -17.20 -20.69
CA LYS A 472 -4.16 -16.64 -20.25
C LYS A 472 -5.14 -16.47 -21.41
N ASP A 473 -5.54 -15.23 -21.70
CA ASP A 473 -6.50 -14.89 -22.77
C ASP A 473 -5.82 -14.47 -24.09
N ALA A 474 -4.49 -14.34 -24.10
CA ALA A 474 -3.71 -13.98 -25.28
C ALA A 474 -3.32 -15.23 -26.08
N LEU A 475 -3.61 -15.22 -27.39
CA LEU A 475 -3.22 -16.29 -28.31
C LEU A 475 -1.75 -16.17 -28.73
N GLY A 476 -1.28 -14.94 -28.88
CA GLY A 476 0.10 -14.54 -29.07
C GLY A 476 0.38 -13.28 -28.25
N LEU A 477 1.60 -12.76 -28.31
CA LEU A 477 1.99 -11.60 -27.51
C LEU A 477 3.23 -10.92 -28.07
N LEU A 478 3.18 -9.59 -28.13
CA LEU A 478 4.34 -8.72 -28.15
C LEU A 478 4.47 -8.02 -26.78
N ALA A 479 5.51 -8.34 -26.02
CA ALA A 479 5.90 -7.58 -24.84
C ALA A 479 6.96 -6.55 -25.19
N HIS A 480 6.73 -5.29 -24.84
CA HIS A 480 7.68 -4.20 -25.02
C HIS A 480 7.61 -3.23 -23.85
N SER A 481 8.74 -2.66 -23.44
CA SER A 481 8.85 -1.70 -22.35
C SER A 481 9.59 -0.42 -22.78
N ALA A 482 9.46 0.64 -21.99
CA ALA A 482 10.29 1.82 -22.18
C ALA A 482 11.75 1.54 -21.73
N GLU A 483 12.75 2.03 -22.47
CA GLU A 483 14.16 1.89 -22.10
C GLU A 483 14.51 2.69 -20.83
N GLU A 484 13.83 3.82 -20.63
CA GLU A 484 13.99 4.69 -19.48
C GLU A 484 12.69 4.83 -18.71
N GLU A 485 12.80 5.01 -17.39
CA GLU A 485 11.65 5.31 -16.55
C GLU A 485 11.15 6.73 -16.82
N ARG A 486 9.95 6.85 -17.37
CA ARG A 486 9.29 8.12 -17.64
C ARG A 486 7.96 8.20 -16.95
N PHE A 487 7.69 9.33 -16.31
CA PHE A 487 6.43 9.60 -15.61
C PHE A 487 5.45 10.43 -16.46
N THR A 488 5.88 10.88 -17.61
CA THR A 488 5.06 11.66 -18.56
C THR A 488 5.12 11.02 -19.93
N THR A 489 4.02 11.05 -20.66
CA THR A 489 3.91 10.52 -22.02
C THR A 489 3.54 11.67 -22.95
N THR A 490 4.25 11.79 -24.05
CA THR A 490 4.00 12.81 -25.09
C THR A 490 2.90 12.35 -26.04
N ARG A 491 2.33 13.30 -26.79
CA ARG A 491 1.34 13.00 -27.84
C ARG A 491 1.87 11.95 -28.84
N SER A 492 3.08 12.15 -29.34
CA SER A 492 3.68 11.23 -30.32
C SER A 492 3.93 9.83 -29.76
N GLU A 493 4.21 9.68 -28.46
CA GLU A 493 4.36 8.38 -27.82
C GLU A 493 3.01 7.64 -27.68
N ILE A 494 1.91 8.37 -27.41
CA ILE A 494 0.58 7.76 -27.38
C ILE A 494 0.12 7.39 -28.79
N GLU A 495 0.38 8.25 -29.79
CA GLU A 495 0.12 7.95 -31.20
C GLU A 495 0.88 6.70 -31.64
N ALA A 496 2.15 6.54 -31.25
CA ALA A 496 2.92 5.32 -31.51
C ALA A 496 2.30 4.07 -30.87
N LEU A 497 1.78 4.17 -29.64
CA LEU A 497 1.07 3.04 -29.00
C LEU A 497 -0.21 2.66 -29.76
N VAL A 498 -0.96 3.65 -30.24
CA VAL A 498 -2.14 3.41 -31.09
C VAL A 498 -1.73 2.72 -32.39
N GLN A 499 -0.65 3.17 -33.02
CA GLN A 499 -0.13 2.55 -34.24
C GLN A 499 0.34 1.10 -33.98
N ILE A 500 1.05 0.84 -32.89
CA ILE A 500 1.49 -0.50 -32.50
C ILE A 500 0.26 -1.41 -32.36
N ALA A 501 -0.81 -0.95 -31.72
CA ALA A 501 -2.04 -1.72 -31.57
C ALA A 501 -2.71 -2.08 -32.90
N PHE A 502 -2.56 -1.28 -33.97
CA PHE A 502 -3.05 -1.64 -35.30
C PHE A 502 -2.13 -2.58 -36.07
N GLY A 503 -0.91 -2.85 -35.57
CA GLY A 503 0.09 -3.66 -36.27
C GLY A 503 -0.41 -5.04 -36.67
N GLY A 504 -1.03 -5.77 -35.75
CA GLY A 504 -1.59 -7.12 -36.00
C GLY A 504 -2.74 -7.10 -36.98
N MET A 505 -3.73 -6.22 -36.79
CA MET A 505 -4.89 -6.08 -37.65
C MET A 505 -4.50 -5.80 -39.10
N VAL A 506 -3.62 -4.85 -39.32
CA VAL A 506 -3.19 -4.46 -40.67
C VAL A 506 -2.32 -5.54 -41.32
N ALA A 507 -1.51 -6.26 -40.54
CA ALA A 507 -0.75 -7.39 -41.04
C ALA A 507 -1.68 -8.51 -41.54
N GLU A 508 -2.73 -8.84 -40.77
CA GLU A 508 -3.74 -9.82 -41.25
C GLU A 508 -4.41 -9.37 -42.56
N GLU A 509 -4.84 -8.10 -42.67
CA GLU A 509 -5.44 -7.56 -43.88
C GLU A 509 -4.48 -7.63 -45.09
N LEU A 510 -3.17 -7.36 -44.89
CA LEU A 510 -2.18 -7.36 -45.96
C LEU A 510 -1.83 -8.78 -46.46
N PHE A 511 -1.85 -9.78 -45.59
CA PHE A 511 -1.41 -11.14 -45.94
C PHE A 511 -2.56 -12.08 -46.22
N PHE A 512 -3.74 -11.87 -45.61
CA PHE A 512 -4.90 -12.78 -45.77
C PHE A 512 -6.12 -12.10 -46.40
N GLY A 513 -6.15 -10.77 -46.51
CA GLY A 513 -7.27 -10.02 -47.06
C GLY A 513 -8.47 -9.84 -46.11
N GLU A 514 -8.39 -10.41 -44.92
CA GLU A 514 -9.42 -10.34 -43.89
C GLU A 514 -8.79 -10.32 -42.51
N THR A 515 -9.53 -9.93 -41.47
CA THR A 515 -9.09 -9.90 -40.10
C THR A 515 -9.76 -10.99 -39.27
N SER A 516 -9.04 -11.54 -38.29
CA SER A 516 -9.58 -12.47 -37.31
C SER A 516 -10.25 -11.74 -36.12
N SER A 517 -10.88 -12.51 -35.25
CA SER A 517 -11.40 -11.97 -33.96
C SER A 517 -10.31 -11.57 -32.95
N GLY A 518 -9.05 -11.93 -33.23
CA GLY A 518 -7.90 -11.62 -32.37
C GLY A 518 -7.64 -10.11 -32.19
N VAL A 519 -8.06 -9.29 -33.14
CA VAL A 519 -7.88 -7.84 -33.13
C VAL A 519 -8.73 -7.10 -32.08
N ALA A 520 -9.64 -7.78 -31.38
CA ALA A 520 -10.60 -7.11 -30.49
C ALA A 520 -9.95 -6.38 -29.30
N SER A 521 -8.94 -7.01 -28.68
CA SER A 521 -8.18 -6.40 -27.56
C SER A 521 -7.38 -5.18 -28.00
N ASP A 522 -6.77 -5.25 -29.18
CA ASP A 522 -5.92 -4.18 -29.71
C ASP A 522 -6.75 -2.97 -30.10
N LEU A 523 -7.88 -3.19 -30.74
CA LEU A 523 -8.83 -2.12 -31.07
C LEU A 523 -9.39 -1.46 -29.81
N GLN A 524 -9.65 -2.25 -28.76
CA GLN A 524 -10.06 -1.70 -27.46
C GLN A 524 -8.96 -0.83 -26.85
N ALA A 525 -7.71 -1.29 -26.84
CA ALA A 525 -6.57 -0.56 -26.31
C ALA A 525 -6.33 0.75 -27.10
N ALA A 526 -6.35 0.71 -28.42
CA ALA A 526 -6.25 1.87 -29.30
C ALA A 526 -7.37 2.90 -29.02
N THR A 527 -8.61 2.42 -28.88
CA THR A 527 -9.77 3.28 -28.59
C THR A 527 -9.63 3.98 -27.24
N VAL A 528 -9.19 3.26 -26.19
CA VAL A 528 -8.97 3.85 -24.86
C VAL A 528 -7.89 4.92 -24.94
N ALA A 529 -6.78 4.66 -25.62
CA ALA A 529 -5.68 5.61 -25.78
C ALA A 529 -6.12 6.87 -26.53
N ALA A 530 -6.83 6.75 -27.64
CA ALA A 530 -7.36 7.86 -28.41
C ALA A 530 -8.38 8.69 -27.60
N CYS A 531 -9.28 8.03 -26.85
CA CYS A 531 -10.22 8.71 -25.96
C CYS A 531 -9.51 9.47 -24.82
N GLN A 532 -8.41 8.96 -24.31
CA GLN A 532 -7.57 9.68 -23.33
C GLN A 532 -6.93 10.92 -23.95
N MET A 533 -6.38 10.82 -25.16
CA MET A 533 -5.82 11.97 -25.88
C MET A 533 -6.82 13.10 -26.05
N VAL A 534 -8.01 12.78 -26.56
CA VAL A 534 -9.07 13.76 -26.87
C VAL A 534 -9.74 14.27 -25.58
N GLY A 535 -10.10 13.36 -24.66
CA GLY A 535 -11.00 13.67 -23.57
C GLY A 535 -10.34 13.99 -22.22
N ALA A 536 -9.05 13.71 -22.04
CA ALA A 536 -8.39 13.91 -20.75
C ALA A 536 -7.10 14.74 -20.84
N LEU A 537 -6.30 14.55 -21.89
CA LEU A 537 -4.95 15.08 -21.99
C LEU A 537 -4.87 16.39 -22.80
N GLY A 538 -5.98 16.87 -23.40
CA GLY A 538 -5.97 18.07 -24.24
C GLY A 538 -5.10 17.93 -25.49
N MET A 539 -4.94 16.71 -25.99
CA MET A 539 -4.15 16.39 -27.18
C MET A 539 -5.01 16.31 -28.46
N GLY A 540 -6.31 16.60 -28.35
CA GLY A 540 -7.25 16.71 -29.45
C GLY A 540 -7.45 18.16 -29.92
N SER A 541 -8.58 18.40 -30.60
CA SER A 541 -8.99 19.73 -31.10
C SER A 541 -9.54 20.64 -29.99
N THR A 542 -9.97 20.08 -28.84
CA THR A 542 -10.51 20.82 -27.70
C THR A 542 -9.61 20.75 -26.48
N LEU A 543 -9.61 21.84 -25.70
CA LEU A 543 -8.93 21.88 -24.38
C LEU A 543 -9.88 21.49 -23.21
N ILE A 544 -11.14 21.19 -23.52
CA ILE A 544 -12.12 20.78 -22.50
C ILE A 544 -11.86 19.33 -22.10
N SER A 545 -11.52 19.10 -20.83
CA SER A 545 -11.37 17.76 -20.29
C SER A 545 -12.71 17.13 -19.95
N SER A 546 -13.11 16.11 -20.69
CA SER A 546 -14.29 15.29 -20.39
C SER A 546 -14.17 14.56 -19.05
N ALA A 547 -12.95 14.37 -18.55
CA ALA A 547 -12.70 13.78 -17.23
C ALA A 547 -13.21 14.67 -16.09
N ALA A 548 -13.24 16.00 -16.29
CA ALA A 548 -13.74 16.98 -15.32
C ALA A 548 -15.27 17.03 -15.23
N LEU A 549 -15.99 16.43 -16.18
CA LEU A 549 -17.45 16.40 -16.17
C LEU A 549 -17.95 15.42 -15.09
N ASP A 550 -18.89 15.89 -14.26
CA ASP A 550 -19.58 15.05 -13.27
C ASP A 550 -20.67 14.20 -13.92
N MET A 551 -20.25 13.32 -14.83
CA MET A 551 -21.10 12.36 -15.53
C MET A 551 -20.70 10.95 -15.17
N PRO A 552 -21.65 10.01 -15.02
CA PRO A 552 -21.33 8.60 -14.81
C PRO A 552 -20.66 8.01 -16.05
N GLY A 553 -19.73 7.08 -15.84
CA GLY A 553 -19.02 6.37 -16.91
C GLY A 553 -17.52 6.67 -16.95
N ASN A 554 -16.80 5.81 -17.66
CA ASN A 554 -15.37 5.95 -17.90
C ASN A 554 -15.11 7.00 -19.02
N ILE A 555 -13.84 7.31 -19.26
CA ILE A 555 -13.45 8.32 -20.26
C ILE A 555 -13.97 7.99 -21.66
N VAL A 556 -13.99 6.70 -22.03
CA VAL A 556 -14.50 6.26 -23.33
C VAL A 556 -15.95 6.62 -23.49
N ALA A 557 -16.80 6.26 -22.50
CA ALA A 557 -18.23 6.57 -22.51
C ALA A 557 -18.47 8.09 -22.57
N LYS A 558 -17.71 8.87 -21.80
CA LYS A 558 -17.83 10.34 -21.76
C LYS A 558 -17.49 10.98 -23.12
N VAL A 559 -16.40 10.57 -23.76
CA VAL A 559 -15.95 11.12 -25.03
C VAL A 559 -16.86 10.67 -26.18
N THR A 560 -17.21 9.38 -26.23
CA THR A 560 -18.03 8.83 -27.32
C THR A 560 -19.51 9.18 -27.23
N SER A 561 -19.99 9.69 -26.09
CA SER A 561 -21.37 10.20 -25.94
C SER A 561 -21.61 11.52 -26.69
N VAL A 562 -20.56 12.20 -27.10
CA VAL A 562 -20.61 13.47 -27.86
C VAL A 562 -20.15 13.19 -29.28
N ASP A 563 -20.95 13.57 -30.28
CA ASP A 563 -20.67 13.26 -31.70
C ASP A 563 -19.30 13.78 -32.14
N THR A 564 -18.96 15.03 -31.82
CA THR A 564 -17.63 15.61 -32.16
C THR A 564 -16.48 14.83 -31.54
N GLY A 565 -16.61 14.36 -30.29
CA GLY A 565 -15.59 13.55 -29.64
C GLY A 565 -15.44 12.18 -30.29
N ARG A 566 -16.56 11.55 -30.66
CA ARG A 566 -16.57 10.27 -31.37
C ARG A 566 -15.92 10.39 -32.75
N GLU A 567 -16.29 11.43 -33.53
CA GLU A 567 -15.73 11.69 -34.86
C GLU A 567 -14.22 11.94 -34.81
N GLU A 568 -13.75 12.71 -33.82
CA GLU A 568 -12.33 13.00 -33.64
C GLU A 568 -11.54 11.74 -33.27
N VAL A 569 -12.05 10.92 -32.35
CA VAL A 569 -11.45 9.63 -32.00
C VAL A 569 -11.38 8.69 -33.19
N ASP A 570 -12.49 8.54 -33.95
CA ASP A 570 -12.52 7.69 -35.13
C ASP A 570 -11.52 8.19 -36.20
N GLY A 571 -11.44 9.51 -36.41
CA GLY A 571 -10.45 10.11 -37.31
C GLY A 571 -9.01 9.76 -36.93
N LEU A 572 -8.64 9.89 -35.66
CA LEU A 572 -7.32 9.50 -35.14
C LEU A 572 -7.01 8.02 -35.36
N LEU A 573 -8.00 7.15 -35.16
CA LEU A 573 -7.83 5.72 -35.35
C LEU A 573 -7.67 5.36 -36.84
N GLN A 574 -8.44 5.98 -37.74
CA GLN A 574 -8.32 5.77 -39.19
C GLN A 574 -6.97 6.27 -39.74
N ASP A 575 -6.52 7.44 -39.30
CA ASP A 575 -5.22 7.99 -39.68
C ASP A 575 -4.08 7.08 -39.22
N ALA A 576 -4.14 6.59 -37.96
CA ALA A 576 -3.16 5.65 -37.44
C ALA A 576 -3.15 4.34 -38.24
N LYS A 577 -4.32 3.78 -38.55
CA LYS A 577 -4.44 2.56 -39.38
C LYS A 577 -3.85 2.77 -40.76
N ALA A 578 -4.12 3.90 -41.43
CA ALA A 578 -3.58 4.21 -42.76
C ALA A 578 -2.05 4.36 -42.72
N ALA A 579 -1.50 5.02 -41.70
CA ALA A 579 -0.06 5.14 -41.49
C ALA A 579 0.61 3.78 -41.29
N VAL A 580 0.00 2.91 -40.46
CA VAL A 580 0.49 1.54 -40.22
C VAL A 580 0.47 0.72 -41.49
N ARG A 581 -0.58 0.82 -42.33
CA ARG A 581 -0.64 0.13 -43.61
C ARG A 581 0.55 0.50 -44.49
N ALA A 582 0.83 1.77 -44.67
CA ALA A 582 1.97 2.23 -45.46
C ALA A 582 3.32 1.72 -44.91
N MET A 583 3.49 1.72 -43.56
CA MET A 583 4.70 1.21 -42.91
C MET A 583 4.88 -0.29 -43.15
N LEU A 584 3.82 -1.08 -42.98
CA LEU A 584 3.89 -2.54 -43.13
C LEU A 584 4.05 -2.97 -44.59
N GLU A 585 3.42 -2.27 -45.55
CA GLU A 585 3.64 -2.48 -46.99
C GLU A 585 5.09 -2.29 -47.39
N ALA A 586 5.74 -1.23 -46.87
CA ALA A 586 7.16 -0.94 -47.12
C ALA A 586 8.14 -1.92 -46.42
N ASN A 587 7.69 -2.61 -45.36
CA ASN A 587 8.53 -3.50 -44.56
C ASN A 587 8.03 -4.95 -44.57
N ARG A 588 7.39 -5.38 -45.66
CA ARG A 588 6.78 -6.71 -45.79
C ARG A 588 7.77 -7.85 -45.50
N ALA A 589 9.02 -7.72 -45.98
CA ALA A 589 10.08 -8.71 -45.74
C ALA A 589 10.41 -8.91 -44.26
N VAL A 590 10.32 -7.85 -43.42
CA VAL A 590 10.55 -7.93 -41.97
C VAL A 590 9.43 -8.74 -41.32
N ILE A 591 8.17 -8.51 -41.73
CA ILE A 591 7.01 -9.27 -41.21
C ILE A 591 7.14 -10.76 -41.55
N GLU A 592 7.52 -11.04 -42.79
CA GLU A 592 7.71 -12.43 -43.26
C GLU A 592 8.80 -13.15 -42.47
N ALA A 593 9.95 -12.48 -42.23
CA ALA A 593 11.05 -13.05 -41.47
C ALA A 593 10.67 -13.30 -40.00
N LEU A 594 10.03 -12.33 -39.32
CA LEU A 594 9.56 -12.50 -37.96
C LEU A 594 8.51 -13.61 -37.84
N ARG A 595 7.53 -13.64 -38.73
CA ARG A 595 6.52 -14.70 -38.81
C ARG A 595 7.18 -16.07 -38.95
N ASP A 596 8.11 -16.22 -39.90
CA ASP A 596 8.73 -17.52 -40.20
C ASP A 596 9.63 -17.97 -39.05
N ALA A 597 10.34 -17.02 -38.36
CA ALA A 597 11.08 -17.29 -37.14
C ALA A 597 10.14 -17.73 -35.97
N LEU A 598 8.96 -17.12 -35.84
CA LEU A 598 7.96 -17.53 -34.86
C LEU A 598 7.38 -18.91 -35.16
N LEU A 599 7.16 -19.24 -36.43
CA LEU A 599 6.69 -20.57 -36.84
C LEU A 599 7.74 -21.65 -36.57
N GLU A 600 9.03 -21.31 -36.53
CA GLU A 600 10.12 -22.25 -36.23
C GLU A 600 10.35 -22.41 -34.74
N ARG A 601 10.28 -21.31 -33.94
CA ARG A 601 10.75 -21.29 -32.53
C ARG A 601 9.67 -21.05 -31.51
N ASP A 602 8.43 -20.73 -31.91
CA ASP A 602 7.27 -20.32 -31.12
C ASP A 602 7.46 -19.01 -30.31
N GLU A 603 8.68 -18.66 -29.95
CA GLU A 603 9.01 -17.50 -29.12
C GLU A 603 10.39 -16.94 -29.47
N LEU A 604 10.51 -15.59 -29.49
CA LEU A 604 11.77 -14.85 -29.67
C LEU A 604 11.93 -13.88 -28.51
N VAL A 605 13.14 -13.76 -27.94
CA VAL A 605 13.38 -12.94 -26.75
C VAL A 605 14.48 -11.90 -27.00
N GLY A 606 14.16 -10.65 -26.70
CA GLY A 606 15.14 -9.56 -26.65
C GLY A 606 15.94 -9.36 -27.95
N ALA A 607 17.22 -9.68 -27.91
CA ALA A 607 18.14 -9.49 -29.05
C ALA A 607 17.78 -10.36 -30.27
N GLU A 608 17.20 -11.53 -30.07
CA GLU A 608 16.81 -12.42 -31.18
C GLU A 608 15.80 -11.76 -32.13
N ILE A 609 14.88 -10.94 -31.59
CA ILE A 609 13.91 -10.20 -32.41
C ILE A 609 14.64 -9.21 -33.31
N LEU A 610 15.61 -8.47 -32.74
CA LEU A 610 16.39 -7.48 -33.49
C LEU A 610 17.32 -8.13 -34.52
N ASP A 611 17.87 -9.30 -34.22
CA ASP A 611 18.72 -10.06 -35.16
C ASP A 611 17.92 -10.51 -36.38
N VAL A 612 16.69 -11.00 -36.19
CA VAL A 612 15.79 -11.36 -37.29
C VAL A 612 15.44 -10.14 -38.14
N ILE A 613 15.11 -9.01 -37.49
CA ILE A 613 14.78 -7.76 -38.19
C ILE A 613 15.98 -7.26 -39.01
N SER A 614 17.18 -7.22 -38.41
CA SER A 614 18.38 -6.73 -39.08
C SER A 614 18.80 -7.60 -40.27
N THR A 615 18.59 -8.91 -40.17
CA THR A 615 18.88 -9.85 -41.25
C THR A 615 17.91 -9.71 -42.43
N ALA A 616 16.66 -9.35 -42.14
CA ALA A 616 15.62 -9.16 -43.16
C ALA A 616 15.67 -7.81 -43.88
N GLN A 617 16.39 -6.83 -43.34
CA GLN A 617 16.57 -5.56 -44.02
C GLN A 617 17.57 -5.75 -45.17
N PRO A 618 17.25 -5.32 -46.41
CA PRO A 618 18.25 -5.23 -47.46
C PRO A 618 19.33 -4.27 -46.96
N ALA A 619 20.61 -4.68 -47.06
CA ALA A 619 21.77 -3.85 -46.66
C ALA A 619 21.53 -2.44 -47.16
N ALA A 620 21.44 -1.46 -46.25
CA ALA A 620 21.34 -0.06 -46.62
C ALA A 620 22.54 0.24 -47.54
N LEU A 621 22.26 0.58 -48.78
CA LEU A 621 23.28 1.08 -49.66
C LEU A 621 24.01 2.23 -48.96
N ASP A 622 25.25 1.98 -48.61
CA ASP A 622 26.13 2.95 -48.00
C ASP A 622 26.28 4.13 -49.00
N LEU A 623 25.42 5.15 -48.86
CA LEU A 623 25.45 6.37 -49.63
C LEU A 623 26.45 7.37 -49.03
N SER A 624 27.52 6.88 -48.40
CA SER A 624 28.68 7.67 -48.03
C SER A 624 29.73 7.61 -49.16
N ASN A 625 29.46 8.27 -50.28
CA ASN A 625 30.46 8.74 -51.21
C ASN A 625 30.15 10.19 -51.60
#